data_b5a65d19585ca1c00c0c624f1753835f
#
_entry.id   b5a65d19585ca1c00c0c624f1753835f
#
_cell.length_a   1.000
_cell.length_b   1.000
_cell.length_c   1.000
_cell.angle_alpha   90.00
_cell.angle_beta   90.00
_cell.angle_gamma   90.00
#
_symmetry.space_group_name_H-M   'P 1'
#
loop_
_entity.id
_entity.type
_entity.pdbx_description
1 polymer ?
#
loop_
_entity_poly.entity_id
_entity_poly.type
_entity_poly.pdbx_seq_one_letter_code
_entity_poly.pdbx_strand_id
1 'polypeptide(L)'
;MESWNVERIVEHVPAEAETIKVTGQQWFWTFEHQDGRKETGEVHVKQGVPYKFELVSKDVIHDFNVPDYTILMDAVPGRVNVVWNLFDKPGEFPIQCREYCGFGHSTMRAKLFVEPQTVEAAEGQNATSAQALNATSAQALNATSAQAPATAGPPGTPLTILEGSSVQGSPSYDPATLTVKKGDKITVTNKDTLPHTVTSGTGPTDPNSAKQFDTSIMEAGATADIETTNINPGEYPFHCTVHPYMIGKLVVQ
;
A
#
# COMPACT_ATOMS: atom_id res chain seq x y z
N MET A 1 38.09 -7.61 19.85
CA MET A 1 37.00 -7.45 20.84
C MET A 1 35.89 -6.48 20.40
N GLU A 2 35.97 -5.85 19.24
CA GLU A 2 34.99 -4.87 18.75
C GLU A 2 33.80 -5.49 18.03
N SER A 3 33.94 -6.68 17.40
CA SER A 3 32.83 -7.32 16.66
C SER A 3 31.65 -7.78 17.55
N TRP A 4 31.92 -8.21 18.78
CA TRP A 4 30.89 -8.62 19.75
C TRP A 4 29.97 -7.46 20.19
N ASN A 5 30.49 -6.23 20.23
CA ASN A 5 29.68 -5.08 20.58
C ASN A 5 28.75 -4.66 19.42
N VAL A 6 29.21 -4.82 18.17
CA VAL A 6 28.41 -4.49 16.98
C VAL A 6 27.25 -5.48 16.82
N GLU A 7 27.50 -6.79 16.98
CA GLU A 7 26.44 -7.81 16.97
C GLU A 7 25.37 -7.53 18.01
N ARG A 8 25.76 -7.24 19.26
CA ARG A 8 24.78 -6.92 20.34
C ARG A 8 23.96 -5.67 20.07
N ILE A 9 24.52 -4.66 19.37
CA ILE A 9 23.79 -3.44 19.01
C ILE A 9 22.80 -3.73 17.89
N VAL A 10 23.18 -4.55 16.89
CA VAL A 10 22.31 -4.91 15.77
C VAL A 10 21.16 -5.85 16.19
N GLU A 11 21.43 -6.76 17.11
CA GLU A 11 20.44 -7.71 17.62
C GLU A 11 19.49 -7.11 18.69
N HIS A 12 19.87 -5.98 19.29
CA HIS A 12 19.08 -5.39 20.37
C HIS A 12 18.10 -4.34 19.83
N VAL A 13 16.83 -4.70 19.78
CA VAL A 13 15.77 -3.75 19.42
C VAL A 13 15.74 -2.62 20.46
N PRO A 14 15.82 -1.34 20.04
CA PRO A 14 15.67 -0.21 20.96
C PRO A 14 14.33 -0.25 21.69
N ALA A 15 14.34 0.09 22.98
CA ALA A 15 13.12 0.04 23.81
C ALA A 15 12.04 1.03 23.34
N GLU A 16 12.47 2.12 22.69
CA GLU A 16 11.62 3.16 22.11
C GLU A 16 11.13 2.82 20.70
N ALA A 17 11.51 1.66 20.13
CA ALA A 17 11.12 1.30 18.75
C ALA A 17 9.60 1.12 18.65
N GLU A 18 8.99 1.82 17.70
CA GLU A 18 7.59 1.64 17.33
C GLU A 18 7.42 0.28 16.63
N THR A 19 6.39 -0.47 17.01
CA THR A 19 6.15 -1.79 16.44
C THR A 19 5.20 -1.72 15.27
N ILE A 20 5.58 -2.33 14.15
CA ILE A 20 4.73 -2.57 12.99
C ILE A 20 4.66 -4.09 12.77
N LYS A 21 3.44 -4.64 12.82
CA LYS A 21 3.21 -6.03 12.45
C LYS A 21 3.12 -6.13 10.94
N VAL A 22 3.98 -6.95 10.33
CA VAL A 22 4.04 -7.20 8.89
C VAL A 22 3.48 -8.60 8.62
N THR A 23 2.46 -8.66 7.81
CA THR A 23 1.85 -9.93 7.40
C THR A 23 2.06 -10.16 5.91
N GLY A 24 2.80 -11.23 5.57
CA GLY A 24 2.90 -11.74 4.20
C GLY A 24 1.74 -12.68 3.89
N GLN A 25 1.18 -12.53 2.72
CA GLN A 25 0.17 -13.42 2.14
C GLN A 25 0.32 -13.38 0.63
N GLN A 26 0.07 -14.47 -0.08
CA GLN A 26 0.17 -14.55 -1.55
C GLN A 26 -0.82 -13.57 -2.21
N TRP A 27 -0.38 -12.46 -2.83
CA TRP A 27 0.99 -11.99 -3.08
C TRP A 27 1.09 -10.51 -2.73
N PHE A 28 0.81 -10.17 -1.48
CA PHE A 28 0.81 -8.81 -0.94
C PHE A 28 1.32 -8.76 0.50
N TRP A 29 1.63 -7.54 0.95
CA TRP A 29 2.04 -7.23 2.31
C TRP A 29 1.01 -6.35 3.00
N THR A 30 0.67 -6.68 4.24
CA THR A 30 -0.16 -5.84 5.12
C THR A 30 0.65 -5.41 6.32
N PHE A 31 0.48 -4.16 6.71
CA PHE A 31 1.17 -3.52 7.81
C PHE A 31 0.14 -3.06 8.83
N GLU A 32 0.35 -3.37 10.11
CA GLU A 32 -0.50 -2.94 11.22
C GLU A 32 0.36 -2.22 12.25
N HIS A 33 0.10 -0.92 12.43
CA HIS A 33 0.80 -0.05 13.37
C HIS A 33 0.26 -0.25 14.79
N GLN A 34 1.02 0.20 15.81
CA GLN A 34 0.60 0.12 17.22
C GLN A 34 -0.70 0.86 17.53
N ASP A 35 -1.01 1.92 16.78
CA ASP A 35 -2.24 2.69 16.90
C ASP A 35 -3.47 2.00 16.26
N GLY A 36 -3.28 0.82 15.66
CA GLY A 36 -4.30 0.05 14.96
C GLY A 36 -4.52 0.44 13.51
N ARG A 37 -3.79 1.41 12.98
CA ARG A 37 -3.82 1.79 11.56
C ARG A 37 -3.29 0.63 10.73
N LYS A 38 -3.99 0.31 9.65
CA LYS A 38 -3.62 -0.75 8.70
C LYS A 38 -3.36 -0.17 7.32
N GLU A 39 -2.32 -0.67 6.69
CA GLU A 39 -1.91 -0.30 5.35
C GLU A 39 -1.65 -1.57 4.54
N THR A 40 -1.98 -1.56 3.25
CA THR A 40 -1.75 -2.72 2.36
C THR A 40 -1.02 -2.26 1.11
N GLY A 41 0.09 -2.93 0.78
CA GLY A 41 0.93 -2.56 -0.36
C GLY A 41 1.83 -1.34 -0.13
N GLU A 42 1.67 -0.66 0.98
CA GLU A 42 2.51 0.48 1.39
C GLU A 42 2.60 0.57 2.91
N VAL A 43 3.64 1.21 3.42
CA VAL A 43 3.83 1.50 4.84
C VAL A 43 4.51 2.85 5.01
N HIS A 44 4.00 3.66 5.96
CA HIS A 44 4.52 4.97 6.29
C HIS A 44 5.23 4.95 7.64
N VAL A 45 6.47 5.43 7.64
CA VAL A 45 7.32 5.56 8.82
C VAL A 45 7.94 6.95 8.90
N LYS A 46 8.31 7.40 10.07
CA LYS A 46 8.95 8.71 10.30
C LYS A 46 10.47 8.59 10.26
N GLN A 47 11.12 9.54 9.62
CA GLN A 47 12.58 9.65 9.62
C GLN A 47 13.10 9.77 11.06
N GLY A 48 14.19 9.06 11.38
CA GLY A 48 14.87 9.14 12.68
C GLY A 48 14.16 8.44 13.83
N VAL A 49 13.04 7.75 13.58
CA VAL A 49 12.35 6.90 14.55
C VAL A 49 12.74 5.45 14.33
N PRO A 50 13.16 4.71 15.36
CA PRO A 50 13.41 3.27 15.23
C PRO A 50 12.09 2.51 15.12
N TYR A 51 12.02 1.58 14.16
CA TYR A 51 10.87 0.70 13.96
C TYR A 51 11.28 -0.77 14.11
N LYS A 52 10.46 -1.51 14.85
CA LYS A 52 10.52 -2.96 14.98
C LYS A 52 9.43 -3.59 14.11
N PHE A 53 9.81 -4.42 13.16
CA PHE A 53 8.90 -5.19 12.32
C PHE A 53 8.73 -6.60 12.88
N GLU A 54 7.51 -6.98 13.21
CA GLU A 54 7.11 -8.33 13.59
C GLU A 54 6.51 -9.04 12.38
N LEU A 55 7.29 -9.94 11.77
CA LEU A 55 6.97 -10.59 10.51
C LEU A 55 6.27 -11.92 10.75
N VAL A 56 5.12 -12.08 10.11
CA VAL A 56 4.34 -13.32 10.10
C VAL A 56 3.88 -13.64 8.68
N SER A 57 3.60 -14.90 8.41
CA SER A 57 2.93 -15.31 7.17
C SER A 57 1.61 -16.01 7.48
N LYS A 58 0.62 -15.82 6.60
CA LYS A 58 -0.68 -16.51 6.66
C LYS A 58 -0.72 -17.80 5.83
N ASP A 59 0.22 -18.00 4.93
CA ASP A 59 0.17 -19.11 3.97
C ASP A 59 1.52 -19.82 3.79
N VAL A 60 2.41 -19.32 2.93
CA VAL A 60 3.72 -19.90 2.64
C VAL A 60 4.84 -19.01 3.20
N ILE A 61 6.08 -19.43 3.10
CA ILE A 61 7.22 -18.58 3.47
C ILE A 61 7.34 -17.46 2.45
N HIS A 62 7.50 -16.23 2.95
CA HIS A 62 7.89 -15.04 2.20
C HIS A 62 9.14 -14.47 2.82
N ASP A 63 9.88 -13.65 2.09
CA ASP A 63 10.99 -12.89 2.64
C ASP A 63 10.73 -11.38 2.46
N PHE A 64 10.76 -10.66 3.57
CA PHE A 64 10.57 -9.22 3.61
C PHE A 64 11.90 -8.53 3.39
N ASN A 65 12.07 -7.98 2.20
CA ASN A 65 13.30 -7.32 1.79
C ASN A 65 13.09 -5.84 1.49
N VAL A 66 13.88 -4.98 2.17
CA VAL A 66 14.04 -3.55 1.86
C VAL A 66 15.50 -3.32 1.50
N PRO A 67 15.87 -3.39 0.22
CA PRO A 67 17.28 -3.39 -0.21
C PRO A 67 18.06 -2.16 0.26
N ASP A 68 17.44 -0.99 0.19
CA ASP A 68 18.05 0.30 0.53
C ASP A 68 18.43 0.42 2.01
N TYR A 69 17.81 -0.37 2.87
CA TYR A 69 18.05 -0.42 4.31
C TYR A 69 18.62 -1.75 4.80
N THR A 70 19.03 -2.62 3.87
CA THR A 70 19.65 -3.93 4.17
C THR A 70 18.76 -4.80 5.07
N ILE A 71 17.43 -4.64 4.98
CA ILE A 71 16.47 -5.50 5.66
C ILE A 71 16.24 -6.73 4.80
N LEU A 72 16.41 -7.90 5.39
CA LEU A 72 16.12 -9.21 4.79
C LEU A 72 15.70 -10.14 5.91
N MET A 73 14.42 -10.52 5.95
CA MET A 73 13.89 -11.35 7.04
C MET A 73 12.68 -12.17 6.58
N ASP A 74 12.74 -13.46 6.83
CA ASP A 74 11.64 -14.38 6.49
C ASP A 74 10.37 -14.10 7.30
N ALA A 75 9.22 -14.11 6.60
CA ALA A 75 7.90 -14.23 7.18
C ALA A 75 7.45 -15.70 7.09
N VAL A 76 7.41 -16.39 8.22
CA VAL A 76 7.19 -17.84 8.29
C VAL A 76 5.83 -18.13 8.92
N PRO A 77 5.01 -19.06 8.35
CA PRO A 77 3.75 -19.48 8.96
C PRO A 77 3.95 -20.03 10.38
N GLY A 78 3.14 -19.54 11.32
CA GLY A 78 3.16 -20.00 12.70
C GLY A 78 4.35 -19.50 13.55
N ARG A 79 5.19 -18.62 13.00
CA ARG A 79 6.34 -18.04 13.70
C ARG A 79 6.35 -16.51 13.53
N VAL A 80 6.75 -15.80 14.58
CA VAL A 80 7.04 -14.36 14.52
C VAL A 80 8.55 -14.19 14.43
N ASN A 81 9.03 -13.65 13.34
CA ASN A 81 10.40 -13.17 13.20
C ASN A 81 10.44 -11.66 13.42
N VAL A 82 11.56 -11.16 13.93
CA VAL A 82 11.70 -9.74 14.29
C VAL A 82 12.94 -9.18 13.62
N VAL A 83 12.77 -8.02 12.99
CA VAL A 83 13.88 -7.18 12.53
C VAL A 83 13.56 -5.73 12.87
N TRP A 84 14.57 -4.92 13.11
CA TRP A 84 14.39 -3.49 13.36
C TRP A 84 15.33 -2.65 12.50
N ASN A 85 14.94 -1.42 12.27
CA ASN A 85 15.78 -0.45 11.56
C ASN A 85 15.47 0.99 11.98
N LEU A 86 16.42 1.86 11.74
CA LEU A 86 16.31 3.32 11.86
C LEU A 86 16.36 3.90 10.45
N PHE A 87 15.29 4.55 10.01
CA PHE A 87 15.20 5.14 8.67
C PHE A 87 15.75 6.57 8.70
N ASP A 88 16.94 6.77 8.17
CA ASP A 88 17.66 8.04 8.22
C ASP A 88 17.45 8.94 6.98
N LYS A 89 16.90 8.39 5.89
CA LYS A 89 16.69 9.11 4.63
C LYS A 89 15.21 9.19 4.30
N PRO A 90 14.64 10.40 4.13
CA PRO A 90 13.27 10.52 3.66
C PRO A 90 13.17 10.11 2.19
N GLY A 91 12.02 9.55 1.81
CA GLY A 91 11.78 9.11 0.43
C GLY A 91 10.90 7.89 0.31
N GLU A 92 10.79 7.37 -0.90
CA GLU A 92 10.06 6.15 -1.24
C GLU A 92 11.07 5.04 -1.57
N PHE A 93 10.91 3.88 -0.93
CA PHE A 93 11.81 2.74 -1.07
C PHE A 93 11.03 1.48 -1.39
N PRO A 94 11.53 0.59 -2.28
CA PRO A 94 10.85 -0.64 -2.62
C PRO A 94 10.93 -1.67 -1.50
N ILE A 95 9.81 -2.36 -1.27
CA ILE A 95 9.73 -3.60 -0.51
C ILE A 95 9.48 -4.74 -1.50
N GLN A 96 10.20 -5.84 -1.37
CA GLN A 96 10.12 -6.98 -2.29
C GLN A 96 10.06 -8.28 -1.51
N CYS A 97 9.33 -9.27 -2.03
CA CYS A 97 9.46 -10.65 -1.59
C CYS A 97 10.68 -11.27 -2.27
N ARG A 98 11.57 -11.92 -1.50
CA ARG A 98 12.80 -12.55 -2.01
C ARG A 98 12.78 -14.08 -1.92
N GLU A 99 11.87 -14.67 -1.14
CA GLU A 99 11.65 -16.11 -1.10
C GLU A 99 10.54 -16.51 -2.08
N TYR A 100 10.77 -17.54 -2.91
CA TYR A 100 9.79 -17.98 -3.89
C TYR A 100 8.50 -18.44 -3.21
N CYS A 101 7.45 -17.67 -3.37
CA CYS A 101 6.15 -17.88 -2.72
C CYS A 101 5.02 -18.24 -3.70
N GLY A 102 5.33 -18.68 -4.90
CA GLY A 102 4.35 -19.10 -5.90
C GLY A 102 4.29 -18.21 -7.14
N PHE A 103 3.22 -18.34 -7.92
CA PHE A 103 3.06 -17.71 -9.25
C PHE A 103 3.23 -16.18 -9.25
N GLY A 104 2.65 -15.49 -8.28
CA GLY A 104 2.71 -14.04 -8.14
C GLY A 104 3.95 -13.52 -7.38
N HIS A 105 4.95 -14.35 -7.11
CA HIS A 105 6.15 -13.97 -6.37
C HIS A 105 6.82 -12.69 -6.90
N SER A 106 6.99 -12.56 -8.20
CA SER A 106 7.65 -11.41 -8.82
C SER A 106 6.85 -10.10 -8.70
N THR A 107 5.55 -10.19 -8.45
CA THR A 107 4.64 -9.04 -8.26
C THR A 107 4.39 -8.71 -6.79
N MET A 108 4.81 -9.57 -5.86
CA MET A 108 4.66 -9.33 -4.42
C MET A 108 5.61 -8.23 -3.94
N ARG A 109 5.13 -7.00 -4.03
CA ARG A 109 5.86 -5.78 -3.73
C ARG A 109 5.04 -4.87 -2.84
N ALA A 110 5.72 -3.99 -2.13
CA ALA A 110 5.14 -2.87 -1.40
C ALA A 110 6.08 -1.67 -1.46
N LYS A 111 5.66 -0.55 -0.89
CA LYS A 111 6.45 0.67 -0.79
C LYS A 111 6.63 1.06 0.66
N LEU A 112 7.84 1.46 1.00
CA LEU A 112 8.16 2.10 2.26
C LEU A 112 8.26 3.61 2.01
N PHE A 113 7.41 4.39 2.66
CA PHE A 113 7.49 5.84 2.69
C PHE A 113 8.14 6.28 3.99
N VAL A 114 9.30 6.92 3.89
CA VAL A 114 9.97 7.55 5.02
C VAL A 114 9.64 9.04 4.99
N GLU A 115 8.77 9.45 5.89
CA GLU A 115 8.34 10.84 6.02
C GLU A 115 9.43 11.66 6.72
N PRO A 116 9.76 12.86 6.20
CA PRO A 116 10.75 13.72 6.85
C PRO A 116 10.28 14.11 8.25
N GLN A 117 11.21 14.21 9.20
CA GLN A 117 10.91 14.80 10.49
C GLN A 117 10.45 16.25 10.29
N THR A 118 9.19 16.53 10.59
CA THR A 118 8.76 17.90 10.79
C THR A 118 9.39 18.34 12.12
N VAL A 119 10.40 19.22 12.06
CA VAL A 119 10.89 19.93 13.23
C VAL A 119 9.73 20.86 13.68
N GLU A 120 8.86 20.37 14.55
CA GLU A 120 8.13 21.26 15.42
C GLU A 120 9.19 21.96 16.28
N ALA A 121 9.36 23.24 16.01
CA ALA A 121 10.28 24.08 16.76
C ALA A 121 9.96 23.92 18.25
N ALA A 122 10.86 23.29 18.99
CA ALA A 122 10.88 23.39 20.44
C ALA A 122 11.14 24.87 20.78
N GLU A 123 10.09 25.68 20.83
CA GLU A 123 10.14 27.01 21.44
C GLU A 123 10.24 26.85 22.95
N GLY A 124 11.45 26.93 23.43
CA GLY A 124 11.79 26.94 24.85
C GLY A 124 13.12 27.62 25.10
N GLN A 125 13.08 28.97 25.19
CA GLN A 125 14.05 29.85 25.86
C GLN A 125 15.41 30.10 25.20
N ASN A 126 15.53 31.14 24.36
CA ASN A 126 16.24 32.37 24.79
C ASN A 126 16.05 33.49 23.76
N ALA A 127 15.44 34.58 24.20
CA ALA A 127 15.30 35.81 23.42
C ALA A 127 16.62 36.58 23.42
N THR A 128 17.05 37.07 22.26
CA THR A 128 17.47 38.47 22.07
C THR A 128 17.74 38.78 20.60
N SER A 129 16.91 39.68 20.08
CA SER A 129 17.18 40.72 19.04
C SER A 129 17.69 40.32 17.65
N ALA A 130 16.89 40.47 16.60
CA ALA A 130 16.84 41.63 15.73
C ALA A 130 16.00 41.37 14.47
N GLN A 131 14.94 42.19 14.36
CA GLN A 131 14.31 42.80 13.18
C GLN A 131 14.05 42.02 11.90
N ALA A 132 12.75 41.80 11.70
CA ALA A 132 11.89 42.14 10.57
C ALA A 132 12.48 42.19 9.14
N LEU A 133 11.82 41.45 8.23
CA LEU A 133 11.15 41.98 7.03
C LEU A 133 10.39 40.91 6.27
N ASN A 134 9.12 41.23 6.10
CA ASN A 134 8.16 40.88 5.05
C ASN A 134 7.58 39.46 4.92
N ALA A 135 6.30 39.49 5.28
CA ALA A 135 5.25 38.56 4.91
C ALA A 135 5.03 38.46 3.40
N THR A 136 4.72 37.26 2.90
CA THR A 136 3.58 37.06 1.99
C THR A 136 3.21 35.59 1.97
N SER A 137 2.03 35.35 2.49
CA SER A 137 1.06 34.27 2.17
C SER A 137 1.51 32.95 1.57
N ALA A 138 1.46 31.90 2.36
CA ALA A 138 1.08 30.57 1.86
C ALA A 138 0.12 29.95 2.87
N GLN A 139 -1.11 29.76 2.44
CA GLN A 139 -2.18 29.15 3.21
C GLN A 139 -1.84 27.68 3.49
N ALA A 140 -1.86 27.33 4.76
CA ALA A 140 -1.85 25.96 5.23
C ALA A 140 -3.11 25.23 4.73
N LEU A 141 -2.95 24.22 3.90
CA LEU A 141 -3.99 23.23 3.68
C LEU A 141 -3.78 22.09 4.69
N ASN A 142 -4.48 22.21 5.78
CA ASN A 142 -4.68 21.15 6.75
C ASN A 142 -5.51 20.04 6.07
N ALA A 143 -4.89 18.96 5.63
CA ALA A 143 -5.60 17.76 5.23
C ALA A 143 -5.61 16.76 6.39
N THR A 144 -6.55 16.98 7.29
CA THR A 144 -6.99 15.96 8.24
C THR A 144 -7.85 14.98 7.43
N SER A 145 -7.30 13.84 7.00
CA SER A 145 -8.10 12.77 6.42
C SER A 145 -8.76 11.93 7.52
N ALA A 146 -9.75 12.51 8.18
CA ALA A 146 -10.80 11.72 8.79
C ALA A 146 -11.73 11.30 7.65
N GLN A 147 -11.71 10.03 7.30
CA GLN A 147 -12.61 9.45 6.33
C GLN A 147 -14.03 9.46 6.92
N ALA A 148 -14.77 10.54 6.62
CA ALA A 148 -16.20 10.61 6.87
C ALA A 148 -16.91 9.58 5.97
N PRO A 149 -18.02 8.97 6.41
CA PRO A 149 -18.81 8.08 5.57
C PRO A 149 -19.27 8.86 4.33
N ALA A 150 -18.86 8.38 3.16
CA ALA A 150 -19.22 8.96 1.88
C ALA A 150 -20.74 9.03 1.77
N THR A 151 -21.30 10.22 1.64
CA THR A 151 -22.66 10.43 1.16
C THR A 151 -22.73 9.85 -0.24
N ALA A 152 -23.46 8.74 -0.38
CA ALA A 152 -23.64 8.04 -1.64
C ALA A 152 -24.24 9.01 -2.67
N GLY A 153 -23.45 9.34 -3.68
CA GLY A 153 -23.94 9.90 -4.93
C GLY A 153 -24.87 8.89 -5.63
N PRO A 154 -25.51 9.24 -6.76
CA PRO A 154 -26.35 8.30 -7.48
C PRO A 154 -25.55 7.03 -7.78
N PRO A 155 -26.18 5.82 -7.60
CA PRO A 155 -25.46 4.57 -7.76
C PRO A 155 -24.89 4.46 -9.18
N GLY A 156 -23.58 4.21 -9.27
CA GLY A 156 -22.92 3.94 -10.54
C GLY A 156 -23.27 2.57 -11.11
N THR A 157 -22.87 2.30 -12.34
CA THR A 157 -22.97 0.96 -12.93
C THR A 157 -22.16 -0.02 -12.09
N PRO A 158 -22.77 -1.12 -11.58
CA PRO A 158 -22.05 -2.00 -10.65
C PRO A 158 -21.03 -2.88 -11.37
N LEU A 159 -19.86 -3.03 -10.75
CA LEU A 159 -18.85 -4.04 -11.05
C LEU A 159 -18.49 -4.74 -9.73
N THR A 160 -18.64 -6.04 -9.68
CA THR A 160 -18.39 -6.81 -8.46
C THR A 160 -17.13 -7.66 -8.61
N ILE A 161 -16.22 -7.59 -7.65
CA ILE A 161 -15.19 -8.59 -7.43
C ILE A 161 -15.82 -9.72 -6.64
N LEU A 162 -15.83 -10.93 -7.20
CA LEU A 162 -16.58 -12.06 -6.66
C LEU A 162 -15.86 -12.71 -5.48
N GLU A 163 -16.62 -13.29 -4.56
CA GLU A 163 -16.08 -14.12 -3.49
C GLU A 163 -15.30 -15.32 -4.09
N GLY A 164 -14.11 -15.61 -3.54
CA GLY A 164 -13.22 -16.67 -4.01
C GLY A 164 -12.45 -16.33 -5.29
N SER A 165 -12.49 -15.08 -5.78
CA SER A 165 -11.79 -14.65 -6.98
C SER A 165 -10.27 -14.69 -6.82
N SER A 166 -9.77 -14.74 -5.59
CA SER A 166 -8.36 -14.96 -5.25
C SER A 166 -7.84 -16.36 -5.58
N VAL A 167 -8.73 -17.31 -5.94
CA VAL A 167 -8.34 -18.65 -6.38
C VAL A 167 -8.20 -18.66 -7.89
N GLN A 168 -7.01 -19.03 -8.40
CA GLN A 168 -6.77 -19.09 -9.84
C GLN A 168 -7.73 -20.08 -10.52
N GLY A 169 -8.40 -19.59 -11.58
CA GLY A 169 -9.42 -20.36 -12.32
C GLY A 169 -10.85 -20.11 -11.86
N SER A 170 -11.06 -19.42 -10.75
CA SER A 170 -12.39 -18.95 -10.34
C SER A 170 -12.83 -17.73 -11.15
N PRO A 171 -14.14 -17.48 -11.31
CA PRO A 171 -14.65 -16.23 -11.84
C PRO A 171 -14.18 -15.05 -10.97
N SER A 172 -13.72 -14.00 -11.62
CA SER A 172 -13.08 -12.89 -10.90
C SER A 172 -13.96 -11.66 -10.75
N TYR A 173 -14.60 -11.26 -11.85
CA TYR A 173 -15.42 -10.04 -11.93
C TYR A 173 -16.80 -10.34 -12.51
N ASP A 174 -17.79 -9.64 -11.99
CA ASP A 174 -19.16 -9.70 -12.51
C ASP A 174 -19.71 -8.27 -12.74
N PRO A 175 -20.00 -7.94 -14.02
CA PRO A 175 -19.76 -8.71 -15.23
C PRO A 175 -18.25 -8.76 -15.60
N ALA A 176 -17.79 -9.85 -16.22
CA ALA A 176 -16.42 -9.97 -16.73
C ALA A 176 -16.11 -8.98 -17.87
N THR A 177 -17.15 -8.55 -18.60
CA THR A 177 -17.10 -7.44 -19.56
C THR A 177 -18.20 -6.45 -19.22
N LEU A 178 -17.81 -5.24 -18.84
CA LEU A 178 -18.72 -4.16 -18.50
C LEU A 178 -18.78 -3.15 -19.64
N THR A 179 -19.99 -2.79 -20.09
CA THR A 179 -20.20 -1.75 -21.10
C THR A 179 -20.88 -0.54 -20.45
N VAL A 180 -20.30 0.64 -20.62
CA VAL A 180 -20.83 1.90 -20.10
C VAL A 180 -20.72 3.01 -21.15
N LYS A 181 -21.43 4.11 -20.95
CA LYS A 181 -21.26 5.33 -21.76
C LYS A 181 -20.18 6.21 -21.15
N LYS A 182 -19.49 6.98 -22.01
CA LYS A 182 -18.55 8.01 -21.53
C LYS A 182 -19.28 8.98 -20.59
N GLY A 183 -18.70 9.19 -19.41
CA GLY A 183 -19.28 10.01 -18.34
C GLY A 183 -20.06 9.23 -17.29
N ASP A 184 -20.35 7.95 -17.53
CA ASP A 184 -20.95 7.10 -16.50
C ASP A 184 -19.96 6.82 -15.37
N LYS A 185 -20.50 6.70 -14.16
CA LYS A 185 -19.75 6.24 -12.99
C LYS A 185 -19.88 4.73 -12.83
N ILE A 186 -18.80 4.05 -12.52
CA ILE A 186 -18.77 2.62 -12.20
C ILE A 186 -18.50 2.52 -10.70
N THR A 187 -19.34 1.78 -9.97
CA THR A 187 -19.11 1.48 -8.56
C THR A 187 -18.61 0.05 -8.44
N VAL A 188 -17.36 -0.11 -8.06
CA VAL A 188 -16.71 -1.39 -7.82
C VAL A 188 -16.95 -1.80 -6.36
N THR A 189 -17.32 -3.08 -6.13
CA THR A 189 -17.48 -3.64 -4.79
C THR A 189 -16.63 -4.89 -4.66
N ASN A 190 -15.75 -4.95 -3.66
CA ASN A 190 -15.00 -6.16 -3.34
C ASN A 190 -15.80 -7.05 -2.39
N LYS A 191 -16.34 -8.17 -2.90
CA LYS A 191 -17.05 -9.20 -2.12
C LYS A 191 -16.15 -10.36 -1.69
N ASP A 192 -14.89 -10.40 -2.15
CA ASP A 192 -13.95 -11.40 -1.68
C ASP A 192 -13.46 -11.05 -0.26
N THR A 193 -12.89 -12.04 0.39
CA THR A 193 -12.28 -11.90 1.73
C THR A 193 -10.85 -11.36 1.68
N LEU A 194 -10.28 -11.23 0.47
CA LEU A 194 -8.93 -10.74 0.21
C LEU A 194 -8.96 -9.37 -0.49
N PRO A 195 -7.86 -8.59 -0.36
CA PRO A 195 -7.73 -7.33 -1.08
C PRO A 195 -7.56 -7.53 -2.58
N HIS A 196 -8.18 -6.65 -3.37
CA HIS A 196 -8.11 -6.65 -4.83
C HIS A 196 -8.01 -5.25 -5.40
N THR A 197 -7.70 -5.16 -6.71
CA THR A 197 -7.77 -3.92 -7.48
C THR A 197 -8.57 -4.11 -8.76
N VAL A 198 -9.04 -3.00 -9.34
CA VAL A 198 -9.50 -2.92 -10.73
C VAL A 198 -8.63 -1.89 -11.44
N THR A 199 -7.60 -2.38 -12.11
CA THR A 199 -6.51 -1.57 -12.68
C THR A 199 -6.48 -1.74 -14.20
N SER A 200 -6.55 -0.64 -14.96
CA SER A 200 -6.47 -0.68 -16.43
C SER A 200 -5.15 -1.25 -16.92
N GLY A 201 -5.19 -2.05 -17.98
CA GLY A 201 -4.02 -2.70 -18.60
C GLY A 201 -4.18 -4.20 -18.69
N THR A 202 -3.26 -4.84 -19.41
CA THR A 202 -3.26 -6.30 -19.66
C THR A 202 -2.58 -7.12 -18.55
N GLY A 203 -1.98 -6.44 -17.57
CA GLY A 203 -1.29 -7.06 -16.45
C GLY A 203 -0.32 -6.09 -15.76
N PRO A 204 0.27 -6.48 -14.63
CA PRO A 204 1.15 -5.60 -13.83
C PRO A 204 2.46 -5.19 -14.54
N THR A 205 2.85 -5.91 -15.59
CA THR A 205 4.03 -5.58 -16.42
C THR A 205 3.68 -4.74 -17.65
N ASP A 206 2.40 -4.43 -17.88
CA ASP A 206 1.97 -3.57 -18.98
C ASP A 206 2.44 -2.13 -18.71
N PRO A 207 3.22 -1.51 -19.63
CA PRO A 207 3.67 -0.12 -19.47
C PRO A 207 2.52 0.89 -19.44
N ASN A 208 1.30 0.48 -19.81
CA ASN A 208 0.08 1.27 -19.75
C ASN A 208 -0.81 0.93 -18.54
N SER A 209 -0.35 0.05 -17.65
CA SER A 209 -1.08 -0.28 -16.42
C SER A 209 -1.36 0.99 -15.59
N ALA A 210 -2.57 1.07 -15.02
CA ALA A 210 -3.07 2.19 -14.21
C ALA A 210 -3.19 3.56 -14.92
N LYS A 211 -2.95 3.66 -16.24
CA LYS A 211 -2.98 4.96 -16.92
C LYS A 211 -4.38 5.50 -17.20
N GLN A 212 -5.38 4.66 -17.27
CA GLN A 212 -6.77 5.06 -17.55
C GLN A 212 -7.61 5.11 -16.29
N PHE A 213 -7.51 4.09 -15.46
CA PHE A 213 -8.17 4.00 -14.15
C PHE A 213 -7.44 3.00 -13.25
N ASP A 214 -7.58 3.22 -11.96
CA ASP A 214 -7.10 2.35 -10.90
C ASP A 214 -7.91 2.62 -9.63
N THR A 215 -8.43 1.56 -9.01
CA THR A 215 -9.14 1.67 -7.73
C THR A 215 -8.21 1.71 -6.53
N SER A 216 -6.90 1.55 -6.75
CA SER A 216 -5.97 1.16 -5.70
C SER A 216 -6.41 -0.14 -4.99
N ILE A 217 -5.76 -0.51 -3.89
CA ILE A 217 -6.09 -1.72 -3.15
C ILE A 217 -7.40 -1.51 -2.39
N MET A 218 -8.37 -2.41 -2.64
CA MET A 218 -9.68 -2.44 -2.00
C MET A 218 -9.73 -3.62 -1.02
N GLU A 219 -9.84 -3.33 0.25
CA GLU A 219 -10.02 -4.36 1.28
C GLU A 219 -11.36 -5.12 1.13
N ALA A 220 -11.51 -6.24 1.82
CA ALA A 220 -12.75 -7.02 1.84
C ALA A 220 -13.94 -6.13 2.22
N GLY A 221 -15.01 -6.14 1.41
CA GLY A 221 -16.21 -5.33 1.60
C GLY A 221 -16.08 -3.87 1.18
N ALA A 222 -14.90 -3.41 0.75
CA ALA A 222 -14.71 -2.04 0.30
C ALA A 222 -15.39 -1.76 -1.04
N THR A 223 -15.70 -0.47 -1.26
CA THR A 223 -16.21 0.06 -2.53
C THR A 223 -15.30 1.17 -3.05
N ALA A 224 -15.15 1.26 -4.37
CA ALA A 224 -14.44 2.34 -5.04
C ALA A 224 -15.18 2.75 -6.32
N ASP A 225 -15.06 4.01 -6.71
CA ASP A 225 -15.71 4.52 -7.93
C ASP A 225 -14.65 4.75 -9.03
N ILE A 226 -15.02 4.40 -10.27
CA ILE A 226 -14.26 4.72 -11.48
C ILE A 226 -15.09 5.68 -12.32
N GLU A 227 -14.55 6.88 -12.55
CA GLU A 227 -15.18 7.90 -13.38
C GLU A 227 -14.73 7.75 -14.84
N THR A 228 -15.69 7.61 -15.77
CA THR A 228 -15.36 7.42 -17.19
C THR A 228 -15.33 8.72 -18.00
N THR A 229 -15.50 9.87 -17.37
CA THR A 229 -15.55 11.20 -18.03
C THR A 229 -14.30 11.48 -18.88
N ASN A 230 -13.13 11.10 -18.39
CA ASN A 230 -11.85 11.32 -19.04
C ASN A 230 -11.38 10.09 -19.86
N ILE A 231 -12.16 9.02 -19.93
CA ILE A 231 -11.86 7.83 -20.70
C ILE A 231 -12.50 7.96 -22.09
N ASN A 232 -11.73 7.84 -23.14
CA ASN A 232 -12.26 7.90 -24.51
C ASN A 232 -13.05 6.63 -24.84
N PRO A 233 -14.02 6.68 -25.79
CA PRO A 233 -14.66 5.47 -26.28
C PRO A 233 -13.62 4.44 -26.77
N GLY A 234 -13.80 3.17 -26.36
CA GLY A 234 -12.87 2.10 -26.67
C GLY A 234 -12.98 0.90 -25.73
N GLU A 235 -12.13 -0.09 -25.94
CA GLU A 235 -12.01 -1.28 -25.10
C GLU A 235 -10.78 -1.17 -24.22
N TYR A 236 -10.95 -1.40 -22.93
CA TYR A 236 -9.93 -1.30 -21.91
C TYR A 236 -9.88 -2.60 -21.11
N PRO A 237 -8.88 -3.46 -21.33
CA PRO A 237 -8.64 -4.57 -20.43
C PRO A 237 -8.30 -4.05 -19.04
N PHE A 238 -8.68 -4.79 -18.01
CA PHE A 238 -8.28 -4.51 -16.65
C PHE A 238 -7.91 -5.80 -15.91
N HIS A 239 -7.16 -5.66 -14.86
CA HIS A 239 -6.66 -6.78 -14.06
C HIS A 239 -6.60 -6.40 -12.58
N CYS A 240 -6.38 -7.39 -11.72
CA CYS A 240 -5.99 -7.17 -10.33
C CYS A 240 -4.45 -7.17 -10.24
N THR A 241 -3.87 -6.13 -9.64
CA THR A 241 -2.41 -6.04 -9.48
C THR A 241 -1.86 -7.06 -8.49
N VAL A 242 -2.69 -7.47 -7.51
CA VAL A 242 -2.36 -8.48 -6.50
C VAL A 242 -2.51 -9.90 -7.06
N HIS A 243 -3.55 -10.13 -7.88
CA HIS A 243 -3.88 -11.44 -8.47
C HIS A 243 -3.88 -11.35 -10.01
N PRO A 244 -2.71 -11.43 -10.68
CA PRO A 244 -2.59 -11.10 -12.12
C PRO A 244 -3.41 -11.96 -13.08
N TYR A 245 -3.91 -13.10 -12.63
CA TYR A 245 -4.82 -13.97 -13.38
C TYR A 245 -6.28 -13.47 -13.39
N MET A 246 -6.63 -12.54 -12.50
CA MET A 246 -7.94 -11.89 -12.49
C MET A 246 -7.96 -10.82 -13.57
N ILE A 247 -8.69 -11.08 -14.64
CA ILE A 247 -8.80 -10.19 -15.80
C ILE A 247 -10.26 -9.91 -16.15
N GLY A 248 -10.52 -8.70 -16.63
CA GLY A 248 -11.81 -8.28 -17.13
C GLY A 248 -11.67 -7.26 -18.25
N LYS A 249 -12.79 -6.76 -18.78
CA LYS A 249 -12.81 -5.76 -19.86
C LYS A 249 -13.86 -4.68 -19.57
N LEU A 250 -13.45 -3.43 -19.73
CA LEU A 250 -14.34 -2.27 -19.78
C LEU A 250 -14.50 -1.82 -21.24
N VAL A 251 -15.75 -1.61 -21.67
CA VAL A 251 -16.08 -1.03 -23.00
C VAL A 251 -16.76 0.31 -22.74
N VAL A 252 -16.14 1.39 -23.16
CA VAL A 252 -16.69 2.75 -23.09
C VAL A 252 -17.23 3.13 -24.45
N GLN A 253 -18.51 3.57 -24.51
CA GLN A 253 -19.23 3.97 -25.74
C GLN A 253 -19.49 5.49 -25.78
#